data_e629a88d2add517c0af275d2e649d31f
#
_entry.id   e629a88d2add517c0af275d2e649d31f
#
_cell.length_a   1.000
_cell.length_b   1.000
_cell.length_c   1.000
_cell.angle_alpha   90.00
_cell.angle_beta   90.00
_cell.angle_gamma   90.00
#
_symmetry.space_group_name_H-M   'P 1'
#
loop_
_entity.id
_entity.type
_entity.pdbx_description
1 polymer ?
#
loop_
_entity_poly.entity_id
_entity_poly.type
_entity_poly.pdbx_seq_one_letter_code
_entity_poly.pdbx_strand_id
1 'polypeptide(L)'
;MKQVYAPGCAFMIYKPELAKRVLGFLSKDLGNINEHLICCRHEPNLESGTQVINTCAGCDKRYRELYTGISTISLWEILAESNTFPFPDYNGTKISIHDACPTRTEERVHSAIGKLLERMNIEIIEPENTRVLRQTAVVIAFTAFYLWSLSKSR
;
A
#
# COMPACT_ATOMS: atom_id res chain seq x y z
N MET A 1 18.82 -6.44 -5.75
CA MET A 1 18.33 -5.05 -5.78
C MET A 1 18.11 -4.62 -4.34
N LYS A 2 18.61 -3.44 -3.95
CA LYS A 2 18.42 -2.91 -2.60
C LYS A 2 16.97 -2.43 -2.46
N GLN A 3 16.30 -2.81 -1.39
CA GLN A 3 14.93 -2.39 -1.11
C GLN A 3 14.86 -1.64 0.21
N VAL A 4 14.00 -0.62 0.26
CA VAL A 4 13.68 0.14 1.47
C VAL A 4 12.17 0.30 1.61
N TYR A 5 11.68 0.31 2.84
CA TYR A 5 10.28 0.54 3.13
C TYR A 5 10.03 1.98 3.55
N ALA A 6 9.22 2.68 2.77
CA ALA A 6 8.78 4.04 3.03
C ALA A 6 7.29 4.08 3.40
N PRO A 7 6.95 4.03 4.70
CA PRO A 7 5.56 4.03 5.16
C PRO A 7 4.80 5.32 4.78
N GLY A 8 5.55 6.42 4.59
CA GLY A 8 4.97 7.74 4.35
C GLY A 8 4.52 8.43 5.63
N CYS A 9 4.56 9.76 5.62
CA CYS A 9 4.30 10.58 6.82
C CYS A 9 2.88 10.41 7.36
N ALA A 10 1.86 10.32 6.51
CA ALA A 10 0.49 10.15 6.97
C ALA A 10 0.30 8.85 7.76
N PHE A 11 0.89 7.75 7.30
CA PHE A 11 0.82 6.47 7.99
C PHE A 11 1.57 6.49 9.33
N MET A 12 2.75 7.11 9.35
CA MET A 12 3.55 7.25 10.57
C MET A 12 2.89 8.14 11.62
N ILE A 13 2.15 9.19 11.21
CA ILE A 13 1.40 10.03 12.14
C ILE A 13 0.17 9.30 12.68
N TYR A 14 -0.55 8.60 11.81
CA TYR A 14 -1.84 8.00 12.17
C TYR A 14 -1.70 6.66 12.91
N LYS A 15 -0.82 5.76 12.44
CA LYS A 15 -0.67 4.39 12.95
C LYS A 15 0.80 3.92 12.92
N PRO A 16 1.71 4.52 13.70
CA PRO A 16 3.14 4.19 13.67
C PRO A 16 3.42 2.72 14.03
N GLU A 17 2.69 2.16 14.98
CA GLU A 17 2.88 0.76 15.37
C GLU A 17 2.48 -0.21 14.26
N LEU A 18 1.49 0.16 13.45
CA LEU A 18 1.11 -0.64 12.30
C LEU A 18 2.18 -0.55 11.18
N ALA A 19 2.79 0.62 10.99
CA ALA A 19 3.90 0.78 10.06
C ALA A 19 5.09 -0.13 10.44
N LYS A 20 5.43 -0.21 11.73
CA LYS A 20 6.47 -1.14 12.25
C LYS A 20 6.11 -2.61 12.02
N ARG A 21 4.85 -2.98 12.19
CA ARG A 21 4.38 -4.35 11.90
C ARG A 21 4.48 -4.70 10.42
N VAL A 22 4.18 -3.75 9.54
CA VAL A 22 4.39 -3.91 8.09
C VAL A 22 5.86 -4.13 7.78
N LEU A 23 6.75 -3.34 8.36
CA LEU A 23 8.20 -3.53 8.21
C LEU A 23 8.64 -4.94 8.66
N GLY A 24 8.14 -5.39 9.82
CA GLY A 24 8.42 -6.74 10.33
C GLY A 24 7.93 -7.84 9.39
N PHE A 25 6.75 -7.67 8.78
CA PHE A 25 6.23 -8.59 7.78
C PHE A 25 7.11 -8.60 6.52
N LEU A 26 7.41 -7.42 5.96
CA LEU A 26 8.25 -7.29 4.77
C LEU A 26 9.64 -7.88 4.99
N SER A 27 10.26 -7.65 6.15
CA SER A 27 11.58 -8.19 6.48
C SER A 27 11.57 -9.71 6.60
N LYS A 28 10.46 -10.31 7.03
CA LYS A 28 10.29 -11.76 7.09
C LYS A 28 10.08 -12.38 5.70
N ASP A 29 9.34 -11.71 4.83
CA ASP A 29 8.91 -12.23 3.52
C ASP A 29 9.97 -11.97 2.42
N LEU A 30 10.60 -10.80 2.44
CA LEU A 30 11.54 -10.34 1.41
C LEU A 30 13.01 -10.31 1.87
N GLY A 31 13.26 -10.52 3.16
CA GLY A 31 14.61 -10.42 3.74
C GLY A 31 14.87 -9.06 4.37
N ASN A 32 16.13 -8.66 4.45
CA ASN A 32 16.55 -7.47 5.19
C ASN A 32 16.08 -6.17 4.51
N ILE A 33 14.95 -5.63 4.97
CA ILE A 33 14.37 -4.36 4.51
C ILE A 33 14.63 -3.28 5.55
N ASN A 34 15.28 -2.18 5.15
CA ASN A 34 15.48 -1.02 6.00
C ASN A 34 14.31 -0.04 5.88
N GLU A 35 13.97 0.60 6.99
CA GLU A 35 12.97 1.66 7.02
C GLU A 35 13.56 2.97 6.45
N HIS A 36 12.77 3.67 5.62
CA HIS A 36 13.11 4.94 5.03
C HIS A 36 12.09 6.00 5.46
N LEU A 37 12.48 6.88 6.37
CA LEU A 37 11.59 7.86 7.02
C LEU A 37 11.70 9.28 6.45
N ILE A 38 12.57 9.49 5.45
CA ILE A 38 12.66 10.81 4.82
C ILE A 38 11.37 11.07 4.03
N CYS A 39 10.74 12.21 4.31
CA CYS A 39 9.52 12.60 3.59
C CYS A 39 9.83 12.74 2.09
N CYS A 40 8.94 12.22 1.23
CA CYS A 40 9.08 12.28 -0.23
C CYS A 40 9.18 13.70 -0.82
N ARG A 41 9.01 14.75 0.00
CA ARG A 41 9.24 16.15 -0.38
C ARG A 41 10.68 16.61 -0.23
N HIS A 42 11.54 15.79 0.38
CA HIS A 42 12.95 16.05 0.57
C HIS A 42 13.78 15.05 -0.23
N GLU A 43 15.02 15.41 -0.52
CA GLU A 43 15.98 14.52 -1.19
C GLU A 43 16.05 13.18 -0.43
N PRO A 44 15.80 12.05 -1.09
CA PRO A 44 15.70 10.75 -0.40
C PRO A 44 17.05 10.21 0.09
N ASN A 45 18.18 10.72 -0.44
CA ASN A 45 19.53 10.22 -0.12
C ASN A 45 19.63 8.68 -0.27
N LEU A 46 19.01 8.14 -1.32
CA LEU A 46 19.06 6.72 -1.66
C LEU A 46 20.03 6.48 -2.81
N GLU A 47 20.72 5.35 -2.75
CA GLU A 47 21.62 4.91 -3.81
C GLU A 47 20.83 4.58 -5.09
N SER A 48 21.44 4.85 -6.24
CA SER A 48 20.88 4.44 -7.54
C SER A 48 20.64 2.93 -7.58
N GLY A 49 19.54 2.50 -8.17
CA GLY A 49 19.12 1.10 -8.18
C GLY A 49 18.32 0.67 -6.94
N THR A 50 18.07 1.58 -5.99
CA THR A 50 17.18 1.29 -4.86
C THR A 50 15.72 1.24 -5.32
N GLN A 51 14.99 0.23 -4.83
CA GLN A 51 13.53 0.15 -4.95
C GLN A 51 12.86 0.57 -3.65
N VAL A 52 11.92 1.51 -3.74
CA VAL A 52 11.15 2.00 -2.60
C VAL A 52 9.80 1.28 -2.54
N ILE A 53 9.59 0.53 -1.45
CA ILE A 53 8.28 -0.05 -1.11
C ILE A 53 7.48 1.02 -0.40
N ASN A 54 6.39 1.48 -1.00
CA ASN A 54 5.60 2.58 -0.46
C ASN A 54 4.15 2.18 -0.19
N THR A 55 3.48 2.93 0.71
CA THR A 55 2.05 2.75 1.02
C THR A 55 1.20 3.92 0.54
N CYS A 56 1.85 5.01 0.14
CA CYS A 56 1.20 6.26 -0.21
C CYS A 56 1.34 6.54 -1.71
N ALA A 57 0.23 6.63 -2.41
CA ALA A 57 0.19 6.95 -3.84
C ALA A 57 0.89 8.28 -4.20
N GLY A 58 0.79 9.28 -3.31
CA GLY A 58 1.48 10.55 -3.50
C GLY A 58 3.00 10.42 -3.38
N CYS A 59 3.48 9.57 -2.46
CA CYS A 59 4.91 9.26 -2.35
C CYS A 59 5.38 8.47 -3.59
N ASP A 60 4.64 7.45 -4.01
CA ASP A 60 4.94 6.66 -5.20
C ASP A 60 5.14 7.55 -6.43
N LYS A 61 4.18 8.41 -6.70
CA LYS A 61 4.24 9.36 -7.82
C LYS A 61 5.49 10.25 -7.73
N ARG A 62 5.75 10.85 -6.56
CA ARG A 62 6.91 11.74 -6.39
C ARG A 62 8.24 11.04 -6.58
N TYR A 63 8.43 9.84 -6.02
CA TYR A 63 9.65 9.06 -6.23
C TYR A 63 9.90 8.79 -7.71
N ARG A 64 8.89 8.39 -8.45
CA ARG A 64 9.02 8.10 -9.89
C ARG A 64 9.28 9.32 -10.76
N GLU A 65 8.68 10.48 -10.41
CA GLU A 65 8.76 11.68 -11.25
C GLU A 65 9.98 12.55 -10.95
N LEU A 66 10.47 12.57 -9.71
CA LEU A 66 11.47 13.53 -9.27
C LEU A 66 12.85 12.94 -9.03
N TYR A 67 12.96 11.62 -8.82
CA TYR A 67 14.23 11.02 -8.44
C TYR A 67 14.68 9.97 -9.43
N THR A 68 15.74 10.31 -10.19
CA THR A 68 16.33 9.38 -11.17
C THR A 68 17.09 8.24 -10.46
N GLY A 69 17.02 7.04 -11.07
CA GLY A 69 17.72 5.87 -10.52
C GLY A 69 17.00 5.17 -9.37
N ILE A 70 15.83 5.65 -8.96
CA ILE A 70 14.97 5.02 -7.93
C ILE A 70 13.76 4.41 -8.62
N SER A 71 13.45 3.16 -8.29
CA SER A 71 12.19 2.51 -8.69
C SER A 71 11.24 2.42 -7.51
N THR A 72 9.96 2.22 -7.79
CA THR A 72 8.93 2.07 -6.75
C THR A 72 8.12 0.81 -6.94
N ILE A 73 7.65 0.26 -5.84
CA ILE A 73 6.61 -0.76 -5.78
C ILE A 73 5.65 -0.42 -4.66
N SER A 74 4.37 -0.59 -4.89
CA SER A 74 3.38 -0.40 -3.84
C SER A 74 3.36 -1.59 -2.88
N LEU A 75 3.17 -1.33 -1.58
CA LEU A 75 2.91 -2.38 -0.61
C LEU A 75 1.74 -3.28 -1.04
N TRP A 76 0.74 -2.71 -1.72
CA TRP A 76 -0.43 -3.45 -2.20
C TRP A 76 -0.09 -4.49 -3.23
N GLU A 77 0.89 -4.22 -4.11
CA GLU A 77 1.39 -5.17 -5.10
C GLU A 77 2.09 -6.35 -4.41
N ILE A 78 2.93 -6.06 -3.40
CA ILE A 78 3.62 -7.11 -2.63
C ILE A 78 2.62 -7.99 -1.89
N LEU A 79 1.65 -7.40 -1.22
CA LEU A 79 0.63 -8.15 -0.48
C LEU A 79 -0.25 -8.98 -1.41
N ALA A 80 -0.63 -8.46 -2.56
CA ALA A 80 -1.47 -9.17 -3.52
C ALA A 80 -0.84 -10.48 -4.01
N GLU A 81 0.49 -10.52 -4.10
CA GLU A 81 1.25 -11.71 -4.53
C GLU A 81 1.76 -12.55 -3.35
N SER A 82 1.62 -12.08 -2.11
CA SER A 82 2.13 -12.80 -0.94
C SER A 82 1.32 -14.07 -0.67
N ASN A 83 2.04 -15.18 -0.41
CA ASN A 83 1.45 -16.44 0.06
C ASN A 83 1.50 -16.59 1.59
N THR A 84 2.18 -15.69 2.28
CA THR A 84 2.40 -15.73 3.72
C THR A 84 1.53 -14.75 4.49
N PHE A 85 0.95 -13.76 3.80
CA PHE A 85 0.07 -12.78 4.42
C PHE A 85 -1.27 -13.42 4.80
N PRO A 86 -1.68 -13.36 6.08
CA PRO A 86 -2.93 -13.96 6.55
C PRO A 86 -4.11 -13.04 6.22
N PHE A 87 -4.72 -13.26 5.05
CA PHE A 87 -5.88 -12.48 4.63
C PHE A 87 -7.09 -12.76 5.53
N PRO A 88 -7.74 -11.71 6.08
CA PRO A 88 -9.02 -11.86 6.75
C PRO A 88 -10.12 -12.15 5.73
N ASP A 89 -11.11 -12.96 6.10
CA ASP A 89 -12.31 -13.19 5.31
C ASP A 89 -13.42 -12.24 5.77
N TYR A 90 -13.97 -11.46 4.83
CA TYR A 90 -15.06 -10.50 5.08
C TYR A 90 -16.44 -10.99 4.64
N ASN A 91 -16.57 -12.30 4.37
CA ASN A 91 -17.83 -12.98 4.09
C ASN A 91 -18.68 -12.32 3.00
N GLY A 92 -18.07 -11.91 1.90
CA GLY A 92 -18.78 -11.28 0.79
C GLY A 92 -19.28 -9.86 1.07
N THR A 93 -18.64 -9.15 2.00
CA THR A 93 -18.97 -7.74 2.26
C THR A 93 -18.85 -6.92 0.96
N LYS A 94 -19.85 -6.10 0.69
CA LYS A 94 -19.92 -5.27 -0.51
C LYS A 94 -19.33 -3.89 -0.25
N ILE A 95 -18.44 -3.44 -1.11
CA ILE A 95 -17.83 -2.10 -1.03
C ILE A 95 -17.72 -1.46 -2.40
N SER A 96 -17.65 -0.14 -2.44
CA SER A 96 -17.24 0.59 -3.65
C SER A 96 -15.83 1.13 -3.49
N ILE A 97 -15.11 1.18 -4.60
CA ILE A 97 -13.76 1.76 -4.65
C ILE A 97 -13.83 3.15 -5.29
N HIS A 98 -13.18 4.11 -4.66
CA HIS A 98 -13.00 5.44 -5.19
C HIS A 98 -11.52 5.75 -5.32
N ASP A 99 -11.05 6.11 -6.51
CA ASP A 99 -9.64 6.38 -6.75
C ASP A 99 -9.23 7.78 -6.32
N ALA A 100 -8.12 7.86 -5.59
CA ALA A 100 -7.46 9.13 -5.34
C ALA A 100 -6.76 9.66 -6.61
N CYS A 101 -6.63 10.99 -6.73
CA CYS A 101 -5.98 11.61 -7.89
C CYS A 101 -4.60 11.03 -8.26
N PRO A 102 -3.71 10.71 -7.29
CA PRO A 102 -2.39 10.15 -7.62
C PRO A 102 -2.42 8.73 -8.17
N THR A 103 -3.48 7.97 -7.92
CA THR A 103 -3.60 6.56 -8.36
C THR A 103 -4.47 6.39 -9.58
N ARG A 104 -5.15 7.43 -10.04
CA ARG A 104 -6.16 7.35 -11.11
C ARG A 104 -5.70 6.63 -12.38
N THR A 105 -4.42 6.73 -12.71
CA THR A 105 -3.81 6.14 -13.91
C THR A 105 -2.88 4.96 -13.60
N GLU A 106 -2.81 4.52 -12.35
CA GLU A 106 -1.89 3.48 -11.90
C GLU A 106 -2.56 2.10 -11.95
N GLU A 107 -2.71 1.55 -13.15
CA GLU A 107 -3.35 0.25 -13.37
C GLU A 107 -2.75 -0.89 -12.53
N ARG A 108 -1.43 -0.87 -12.30
CA ARG A 108 -0.74 -1.85 -11.46
C ARG A 108 -1.26 -1.85 -10.01
N VAL A 109 -1.52 -0.66 -9.45
CA VAL A 109 -2.04 -0.51 -8.08
C VAL A 109 -3.51 -0.91 -8.03
N HIS A 110 -4.30 -0.54 -9.04
CA HIS A 110 -5.72 -0.94 -9.16
C HIS A 110 -5.86 -2.47 -9.22
N SER A 111 -5.05 -3.11 -10.08
CA SER A 111 -5.04 -4.58 -10.20
C SER A 111 -4.67 -5.25 -8.88
N ALA A 112 -3.66 -4.74 -8.18
CA ALA A 112 -3.25 -5.25 -6.89
C ALA A 112 -4.35 -5.12 -5.83
N ILE A 113 -5.01 -3.97 -5.76
CA ILE A 113 -6.13 -3.75 -4.84
C ILE A 113 -7.29 -4.69 -5.16
N GLY A 114 -7.64 -4.89 -6.44
CA GLY A 114 -8.66 -5.84 -6.85
C GLY A 114 -8.37 -7.26 -6.36
N LYS A 115 -7.15 -7.76 -6.59
CA LYS A 115 -6.69 -9.06 -6.09
C LYS A 115 -6.75 -9.18 -4.57
N LEU A 116 -6.37 -8.11 -3.85
CA LEU A 116 -6.44 -8.09 -2.37
C LEU A 116 -7.88 -8.24 -1.88
N LEU A 117 -8.81 -7.52 -2.49
CA LEU A 117 -10.23 -7.56 -2.12
C LEU A 117 -10.84 -8.93 -2.41
N GLU A 118 -10.50 -9.54 -3.55
CA GLU A 118 -10.91 -10.90 -3.89
C GLU A 118 -10.39 -11.92 -2.87
N ARG A 119 -9.09 -11.84 -2.50
CA ARG A 119 -8.47 -12.72 -1.50
C ARG A 119 -9.07 -12.54 -0.09
N MET A 120 -9.68 -11.40 0.18
CA MET A 120 -10.39 -11.11 1.44
C MET A 120 -11.89 -11.40 1.36
N ASN A 121 -12.37 -12.01 0.28
CA ASN A 121 -13.78 -12.30 0.05
C ASN A 121 -14.66 -11.04 0.16
N ILE A 122 -14.21 -9.97 -0.52
CA ILE A 122 -14.92 -8.68 -0.62
C ILE A 122 -15.43 -8.50 -2.04
N GLU A 123 -16.72 -8.21 -2.19
CA GLU A 123 -17.36 -7.93 -3.46
C GLU A 123 -17.27 -6.43 -3.78
N ILE A 124 -16.73 -6.10 -4.96
CA ILE A 124 -16.67 -4.72 -5.44
C ILE A 124 -17.96 -4.40 -6.17
N ILE A 125 -18.67 -3.38 -5.71
CA ILE A 125 -19.87 -2.85 -6.39
C ILE A 125 -19.54 -1.50 -7.04
N GLU A 126 -19.96 -1.33 -8.29
CA GLU A 126 -19.87 -0.05 -8.98
C GLU A 126 -21.04 0.85 -8.56
N PRO A 127 -20.78 2.05 -8.00
CA PRO A 127 -21.87 2.97 -7.69
C PRO A 127 -22.53 3.49 -8.98
N GLU A 128 -23.86 3.60 -8.98
CA GLU A 128 -24.68 3.96 -10.16
C GLU A 128 -24.28 5.28 -10.84
N ASN A 129 -23.52 6.16 -10.16
CA ASN A 129 -23.12 7.49 -10.64
C ASN A 129 -21.61 7.70 -10.76
N THR A 130 -20.84 6.68 -11.12
CA THR A 130 -19.36 6.70 -11.18
C THR A 130 -18.75 7.68 -12.20
N ARG A 131 -19.53 8.32 -13.06
CA ARG A 131 -18.98 9.22 -14.09
C ARG A 131 -18.44 10.55 -13.56
N VAL A 132 -18.73 10.93 -12.31
CA VAL A 132 -18.40 12.28 -11.79
C VAL A 132 -17.39 12.30 -10.62
N LEU A 133 -17.26 11.24 -9.84
CA LEU A 133 -16.47 11.27 -8.60
C LEU A 133 -15.60 10.01 -8.43
N ARG A 134 -14.48 9.93 -9.14
CA ARG A 134 -13.39 9.00 -8.79
C ARG A 134 -12.49 9.62 -7.73
N GLN A 135 -12.87 9.50 -6.47
CA GLN A 135 -12.05 9.95 -5.34
C GLN A 135 -12.14 8.94 -4.17
N THR A 136 -10.99 8.49 -3.70
CA THR A 136 -10.73 7.80 -2.41
C THR A 136 -10.59 6.27 -2.43
N ALA A 137 -9.42 5.72 -2.77
CA ALA A 137 -9.10 4.29 -2.54
C ALA A 137 -8.15 4.02 -1.35
N VAL A 138 -7.75 5.04 -0.58
CA VAL A 138 -6.72 4.88 0.47
C VAL A 138 -7.25 4.21 1.74
N VAL A 139 -8.56 4.21 1.98
CA VAL A 139 -9.14 3.78 3.27
C VAL A 139 -9.13 2.26 3.46
N ILE A 140 -9.29 1.48 2.38
CA ILE A 140 -9.52 0.03 2.50
C ILE A 140 -8.29 -0.75 2.92
N ALA A 141 -7.13 -0.38 2.42
CA ALA A 141 -5.90 -1.08 2.72
C ALA A 141 -5.44 -0.86 4.18
N PHE A 142 -5.69 0.31 4.76
CA PHE A 142 -5.48 0.56 6.17
C PHE A 142 -6.41 -0.28 7.05
N THR A 143 -7.64 -0.51 6.62
CA THR A 143 -8.62 -1.29 7.36
C THR A 143 -8.25 -2.76 7.42
N ALA A 144 -7.74 -3.36 6.34
CA ALA A 144 -7.32 -4.76 6.32
C ALA A 144 -6.17 -5.03 7.30
N PHE A 145 -5.15 -4.18 7.35
CA PHE A 145 -4.07 -4.28 8.34
C PHE A 145 -4.55 -4.00 9.77
N TYR A 146 -5.46 -3.07 9.94
CA TYR A 146 -6.03 -2.75 11.26
C TYR A 146 -6.85 -3.91 11.81
N LEU A 147 -7.73 -4.50 11.02
CA LEU A 147 -8.55 -5.63 11.45
C LEU A 147 -7.73 -6.91 11.65
N TRP A 148 -6.70 -7.16 10.83
CA TRP A 148 -5.72 -8.20 11.10
C TRP A 148 -4.99 -7.99 12.43
N SER A 149 -4.75 -6.72 12.82
CA SER A 149 -4.15 -6.41 14.12
C SER A 149 -5.06 -6.79 15.28
N LEU A 150 -6.36 -6.66 15.13
CA LEU A 150 -7.35 -6.99 16.15
C LEU A 150 -7.60 -8.50 16.27
N SER A 151 -7.44 -9.27 15.19
CA SER A 151 -7.66 -10.73 15.20
C SER A 151 -6.59 -11.51 15.97
N LYS A 152 -5.43 -10.92 16.23
CA LYS A 152 -4.33 -11.55 17.02
C LYS A 152 -4.26 -11.14 18.49
N SER A 153 -5.21 -10.33 18.97
CA SER A 153 -5.29 -9.92 20.38
C SER A 153 -6.36 -10.68 21.16
N ARG A 154 -6.78 -11.86 20.68
CA ARG A 154 -7.60 -12.83 21.42
C ARG A 154 -6.87 -14.13 21.65
#